data_0ed051decbe7ddd90c36317de3a4c68d
#
_entry.id   0ed051decbe7ddd90c36317de3a4c68d
#
_cell.length_a   1.000
_cell.length_b   1.000
_cell.length_c   1.000
_cell.angle_alpha   90.00
_cell.angle_beta   90.00
_cell.angle_gamma   90.00
#
_symmetry.space_group_name_H-M   'P 1'
#
loop_
_entity.id
_entity.type
_entity.pdbx_description
1 polymer ?
#
loop_
_entity_poly.entity_id
_entity_poly.type
_entity_poly.pdbx_seq_one_letter_code
_entity_poly.pdbx_strand_id
1 'polypeptide(L)'
;MKLLLTGDINFRGKDNVTFDESEKILTEVLPCAKYADFVIPNLECPLADKEKHKPIKKSGPNLICAPENICFLKALNAYAVTIANNHIGDFGEGAVKDTLELLEENNILYAGAGKDIKDAYKACRIEKDGVSVSIISVCENEFGMATENTYGSAGYNPKMLLKQIREEKAESDYVIVVFHGGNEFSPLPSPDTVDRYRFICDMGADAVIGGYTHCPQGYETYDEKPIVYSMGNFLFKSSSDRPENDSWYYGYMTILNIKDTISLDVVPYKFNTEATKITVFDGDSKVKMMNYINELSRIIQSPRELELYFKGWAWNHKWCPSLPEDYNNLERYNASGNFNLVSCEAHLSQLKEVLRTLHNEETESAQEWAEKIKELGKMPL
;
A
#
# COMPACT_ATOMS: atom_id res chain seq x y z
N MET A 1 21.71 -1.89 10.46
CA MET A 1 20.85 -2.66 9.53
C MET A 1 20.20 -1.72 8.53
N LYS A 2 20.03 -2.14 7.28
CA LYS A 2 19.35 -1.38 6.22
C LYS A 2 18.23 -2.22 5.62
N LEU A 3 17.01 -1.69 5.61
CA LEU A 3 15.85 -2.34 5.00
C LEU A 3 15.42 -1.55 3.76
N LEU A 4 15.35 -2.21 2.62
CA LEU A 4 14.76 -1.65 1.40
C LEU A 4 13.31 -2.12 1.30
N LEU A 5 12.37 -1.18 1.35
CA LEU A 5 10.96 -1.44 1.08
C LEU A 5 10.58 -0.86 -0.28
N THR A 6 9.71 -1.56 -0.99
CA THR A 6 9.18 -1.09 -2.27
C THR A 6 7.65 -1.02 -2.23
N GLY A 7 7.07 -0.21 -3.11
CA GLY A 7 5.64 -0.13 -3.32
C GLY A 7 5.05 -1.41 -3.93
N ASP A 8 3.87 -1.28 -4.48
CA ASP A 8 3.01 -2.38 -4.87
C ASP A 8 3.50 -3.12 -6.12
N ILE A 9 3.60 -4.45 -6.00
CA ILE A 9 3.96 -5.36 -7.09
C ILE A 9 2.72 -6.16 -7.50
N ASN A 10 2.37 -6.06 -8.80
CA ASN A 10 1.35 -6.88 -9.42
C ASN A 10 1.72 -7.19 -10.87
N PHE A 11 1.65 -8.46 -11.25
CA PHE A 11 2.03 -8.93 -12.59
C PHE A 11 0.85 -9.00 -13.57
N ARG A 12 -0.20 -8.22 -13.33
CA ARG A 12 -1.41 -8.20 -14.18
C ARG A 12 -1.07 -8.12 -15.67
N GLY A 13 -1.69 -9.00 -16.46
CA GLY A 13 -1.49 -9.04 -17.89
C GLY A 13 -0.14 -9.62 -18.35
N LYS A 14 0.62 -10.23 -17.42
CA LYS A 14 1.79 -11.04 -17.71
C LYS A 14 1.52 -12.44 -17.18
N ASP A 15 1.40 -13.41 -18.08
CA ASP A 15 1.10 -14.78 -17.67
C ASP A 15 2.27 -15.37 -16.86
N ASN A 16 3.51 -15.15 -17.30
CA ASN A 16 4.72 -15.56 -16.58
C ASN A 16 5.84 -14.56 -16.84
N VAL A 17 6.53 -14.14 -15.79
CA VAL A 17 7.79 -13.39 -15.90
C VAL A 17 8.93 -14.36 -15.57
N THR A 18 9.83 -14.59 -16.51
CA THR A 18 11.01 -15.44 -16.27
C THR A 18 12.02 -14.74 -15.35
N PHE A 19 12.97 -15.51 -14.80
CA PHE A 19 14.03 -14.94 -13.97
C PHE A 19 14.89 -13.93 -14.77
N ASP A 20 15.27 -14.26 -16.01
CA ASP A 20 16.08 -13.39 -16.88
C ASP A 20 15.34 -12.10 -17.26
N GLU A 21 14.02 -12.16 -17.49
CA GLU A 21 13.20 -10.97 -17.72
C GLU A 21 13.10 -10.12 -16.46
N SER A 22 12.96 -10.75 -15.30
CA SER A 22 12.94 -10.07 -14.01
C SER A 22 14.24 -9.30 -13.75
N GLU A 23 15.41 -9.92 -14.00
CA GLU A 23 16.70 -9.24 -13.87
C GLU A 23 16.83 -8.03 -14.82
N LYS A 24 16.32 -8.15 -16.06
CA LYS A 24 16.29 -7.03 -17.01
C LYS A 24 15.41 -5.90 -16.54
N ILE A 25 14.20 -6.19 -16.01
CA ILE A 25 13.29 -5.17 -15.44
C ILE A 25 13.96 -4.46 -14.27
N LEU A 26 14.66 -5.22 -13.43
CA LEU A 26 15.27 -4.75 -12.17
C LEU A 26 16.67 -4.17 -12.32
N THR A 27 17.25 -4.11 -13.52
CA THR A 27 18.66 -3.74 -13.77
C THR A 27 19.11 -2.50 -12.99
N GLU A 28 18.32 -1.44 -12.99
CA GLU A 28 18.63 -0.19 -12.29
C GLU A 28 18.29 -0.23 -10.78
N VAL A 29 17.46 -1.20 -10.35
CA VAL A 29 17.07 -1.39 -8.94
C VAL A 29 18.07 -2.26 -8.18
N LEU A 30 18.70 -3.24 -8.83
CA LEU A 30 19.60 -4.19 -8.20
C LEU A 30 20.75 -3.56 -7.40
N PRO A 31 21.35 -2.41 -7.81
CA PRO A 31 22.31 -1.72 -6.95
C PRO A 31 21.74 -1.31 -5.58
N CYS A 32 20.51 -0.83 -5.54
CA CYS A 32 19.81 -0.46 -4.29
C CYS A 32 19.50 -1.72 -3.45
N ALA A 33 19.04 -2.80 -4.10
CA ALA A 33 18.77 -4.07 -3.45
C ALA A 33 20.05 -4.68 -2.83
N LYS A 34 21.18 -4.59 -3.52
CA LYS A 34 22.49 -5.03 -3.00
C LYS A 34 23.04 -4.15 -1.89
N TYR A 35 22.66 -2.89 -1.84
CA TYR A 35 23.05 -1.95 -0.78
C TYR A 35 22.32 -2.21 0.54
N ALA A 36 21.08 -2.72 0.46
CA ALA A 36 20.29 -3.09 1.61
C ALA A 36 20.72 -4.45 2.19
N ASP A 37 20.49 -4.63 3.49
CA ASP A 37 20.68 -5.91 4.15
C ASP A 37 19.51 -6.86 3.90
N PHE A 38 18.30 -6.30 3.81
CA PHE A 38 17.06 -7.02 3.54
C PHE A 38 16.19 -6.22 2.57
N VAL A 39 15.55 -6.91 1.62
CA VAL A 39 14.61 -6.35 0.66
C VAL A 39 13.21 -6.88 0.97
N ILE A 40 12.24 -5.97 1.13
CA ILE A 40 10.89 -6.27 1.60
C ILE A 40 9.86 -5.55 0.71
N PRO A 41 9.47 -6.14 -0.42
CA PRO A 41 8.44 -5.58 -1.28
C PRO A 41 7.02 -5.87 -0.77
N ASN A 42 6.03 -5.07 -1.22
CA ASN A 42 4.63 -5.40 -1.08
C ASN A 42 4.13 -6.19 -2.30
N LEU A 43 3.64 -7.41 -2.09
CA LEU A 43 3.03 -8.25 -3.13
C LEU A 43 1.51 -8.08 -3.08
N GLU A 44 0.95 -7.35 -4.05
CA GLU A 44 -0.46 -6.97 -4.09
C GLU A 44 -1.28 -7.89 -5.00
N CYS A 45 -1.11 -9.19 -4.84
CA CYS A 45 -1.93 -10.22 -5.48
C CYS A 45 -1.60 -11.59 -4.88
N PRO A 46 -2.51 -12.57 -4.92
CA PRO A 46 -2.14 -13.96 -4.71
C PRO A 46 -1.29 -14.46 -5.89
N LEU A 47 -0.28 -15.27 -5.59
CA LEU A 47 0.46 -16.08 -6.55
C LEU A 47 -0.12 -17.49 -6.56
N ALA A 48 -1.10 -17.74 -7.43
CA ALA A 48 -1.80 -19.02 -7.46
C ALA A 48 -2.32 -19.31 -8.88
N ASP A 49 -2.64 -20.57 -9.12
CA ASP A 49 -3.21 -21.01 -10.39
C ASP A 49 -4.69 -20.60 -10.50
N LYS A 50 -4.99 -19.67 -11.39
CA LYS A 50 -6.34 -19.15 -11.61
C LYS A 50 -7.36 -20.22 -12.04
N GLU A 51 -6.91 -21.34 -12.61
CA GLU A 51 -7.80 -22.43 -13.02
C GLU A 51 -8.25 -23.29 -11.83
N LYS A 52 -7.52 -23.23 -10.72
CA LYS A 52 -7.86 -23.95 -9.47
C LYS A 52 -8.76 -23.14 -8.54
N HIS A 53 -8.79 -21.82 -8.67
CA HIS A 53 -9.47 -20.93 -7.75
C HIS A 53 -10.50 -20.05 -8.46
N LYS A 54 -11.55 -19.70 -7.75
CA LYS A 54 -12.62 -18.82 -8.26
C LYS A 54 -12.54 -17.44 -7.61
N PRO A 55 -12.78 -16.37 -8.39
CA PRO A 55 -12.83 -15.04 -7.82
C PRO A 55 -13.96 -14.91 -6.80
N ILE A 56 -13.70 -14.17 -5.74
CA ILE A 56 -14.74 -13.80 -4.76
C ILE A 56 -15.66 -12.72 -5.35
N LYS A 57 -16.86 -12.61 -4.79
CA LYS A 57 -17.80 -11.54 -5.14
C LYS A 57 -17.42 -10.26 -4.39
N LYS A 58 -16.95 -9.25 -5.10
CA LYS A 58 -16.58 -7.94 -4.54
C LYS A 58 -16.84 -6.81 -5.53
N SER A 59 -16.71 -5.56 -5.11
CA SER A 59 -16.54 -4.40 -6.00
C SER A 59 -15.08 -4.31 -6.46
N GLY A 60 -14.85 -3.70 -7.62
CA GLY A 60 -13.53 -3.60 -8.22
C GLY A 60 -13.04 -4.91 -8.88
N PRO A 61 -11.81 -4.91 -9.41
CA PRO A 61 -11.25 -6.06 -10.10
C PRO A 61 -10.80 -7.16 -9.12
N ASN A 62 -10.87 -8.42 -9.56
CA ASN A 62 -10.19 -9.51 -8.91
C ASN A 62 -8.82 -9.72 -9.55
N LEU A 63 -7.76 -9.73 -8.75
CA LEU A 63 -6.37 -9.89 -9.19
C LEU A 63 -5.82 -11.23 -8.77
N ILE A 64 -5.13 -11.91 -9.66
CA ILE A 64 -4.36 -13.12 -9.42
C ILE A 64 -3.19 -13.16 -10.40
N CYS A 65 -2.07 -13.65 -9.95
CA CYS A 65 -0.86 -13.81 -10.77
C CYS A 65 -0.37 -15.23 -10.73
N ALA A 66 0.23 -15.69 -11.83
CA ALA A 66 0.74 -17.05 -11.94
C ALA A 66 1.84 -17.31 -10.89
N PRO A 67 1.91 -18.54 -10.33
CA PRO A 67 2.91 -18.90 -9.31
C PRO A 67 4.36 -18.68 -9.78
N GLU A 68 4.63 -18.84 -11.08
CA GLU A 68 5.94 -18.67 -11.69
C GLU A 68 6.51 -17.26 -11.50
N ASN A 69 5.63 -16.25 -11.27
CA ASN A 69 6.06 -14.88 -10.99
C ASN A 69 6.84 -14.73 -9.68
N ILE A 70 6.92 -15.77 -8.84
CA ILE A 70 7.86 -15.85 -7.72
C ILE A 70 9.31 -15.58 -8.16
N CYS A 71 9.64 -15.84 -9.44
CA CYS A 71 10.94 -15.53 -10.01
C CYS A 71 11.32 -14.06 -9.90
N PHE A 72 10.36 -13.14 -9.98
CA PHE A 72 10.60 -11.71 -9.82
C PHE A 72 11.05 -11.38 -8.39
N LEU A 73 10.39 -11.95 -7.40
CA LEU A 73 10.78 -11.76 -5.99
C LEU A 73 12.18 -12.31 -5.72
N LYS A 74 12.52 -13.45 -6.35
CA LYS A 74 13.87 -14.06 -6.26
C LYS A 74 14.92 -13.19 -6.95
N ALA A 75 14.63 -12.66 -8.15
CA ALA A 75 15.54 -11.76 -8.88
C ALA A 75 15.75 -10.44 -8.12
N LEU A 76 14.73 -9.92 -7.43
CA LEU A 76 14.83 -8.76 -6.55
C LEU A 76 15.61 -9.06 -5.25
N ASN A 77 15.92 -10.34 -4.99
CA ASN A 77 16.50 -10.82 -3.74
C ASN A 77 15.60 -10.51 -2.52
N ALA A 78 14.27 -10.65 -2.69
CA ALA A 78 13.32 -10.44 -1.61
C ALA A 78 13.59 -11.43 -0.47
N TYR A 79 13.84 -10.90 0.73
CA TYR A 79 14.01 -11.69 1.95
C TYR A 79 12.67 -11.99 2.59
N ALA A 80 11.78 -11.00 2.59
CA ALA A 80 10.41 -11.11 3.06
C ALA A 80 9.49 -10.31 2.13
N VAL A 81 8.19 -10.57 2.19
CA VAL A 81 7.16 -9.76 1.52
C VAL A 81 6.09 -9.31 2.51
N THR A 82 5.55 -8.11 2.31
CA THR A 82 4.30 -7.72 2.94
C THR A 82 3.15 -8.10 2.01
N ILE A 83 2.11 -8.72 2.56
CA ILE A 83 0.98 -9.28 1.81
C ILE A 83 -0.38 -8.94 2.44
N ALA A 84 -0.42 -8.08 3.47
CA ALA A 84 -1.69 -7.50 3.90
C ALA A 84 -2.14 -6.47 2.86
N ASN A 85 -3.11 -6.82 2.07
CA ASN A 85 -3.72 -5.94 1.08
C ASN A 85 -5.13 -6.44 0.71
N ASN A 86 -5.87 -5.60 -0.03
CA ASN A 86 -7.24 -5.85 -0.47
C ASN A 86 -7.36 -6.85 -1.62
N HIS A 87 -6.22 -7.34 -2.17
CA HIS A 87 -6.20 -8.26 -3.31
C HIS A 87 -5.70 -9.67 -2.99
N ILE A 88 -5.00 -9.88 -1.86
CA ILE A 88 -4.49 -11.22 -1.52
C ILE A 88 -5.59 -12.27 -1.44
N GLY A 89 -6.80 -11.89 -1.01
CA GLY A 89 -7.96 -12.77 -0.88
C GLY A 89 -8.86 -12.84 -2.12
N ASP A 90 -8.52 -12.22 -3.23
CA ASP A 90 -9.38 -12.06 -4.41
C ASP A 90 -9.88 -13.35 -5.05
N PHE A 91 -9.15 -14.43 -4.88
CA PHE A 91 -9.52 -15.77 -5.35
C PHE A 91 -9.79 -16.75 -4.20
N GLY A 92 -10.16 -16.22 -3.03
CA GLY A 92 -10.57 -16.98 -1.87
C GLY A 92 -9.43 -17.63 -1.10
N GLU A 93 -9.79 -18.36 -0.05
CA GLU A 93 -8.87 -18.93 0.92
C GLU A 93 -7.82 -19.86 0.30
N GLY A 94 -8.20 -20.63 -0.72
CA GLY A 94 -7.29 -21.55 -1.40
C GLY A 94 -6.13 -20.82 -2.09
N ALA A 95 -6.40 -19.69 -2.74
CA ALA A 95 -5.36 -18.90 -3.39
C ALA A 95 -4.43 -18.21 -2.38
N VAL A 96 -4.96 -17.77 -1.23
CA VAL A 96 -4.13 -17.28 -0.12
C VAL A 96 -3.21 -18.38 0.36
N LYS A 97 -3.76 -19.57 0.66
CA LYS A 97 -3.00 -20.74 1.11
C LYS A 97 -1.88 -21.11 0.14
N ASP A 98 -2.21 -21.26 -1.16
CA ASP A 98 -1.22 -21.60 -2.19
C ASP A 98 -0.09 -20.55 -2.25
N THR A 99 -0.43 -19.26 -2.08
CA THR A 99 0.56 -18.17 -2.04
C THR A 99 1.50 -18.30 -0.85
N LEU A 100 0.98 -18.58 0.35
CA LEU A 100 1.80 -18.75 1.56
C LEU A 100 2.73 -19.96 1.43
N GLU A 101 2.21 -21.11 0.96
CA GLU A 101 2.99 -22.32 0.71
C GLU A 101 4.10 -22.05 -0.32
N LEU A 102 3.80 -21.35 -1.41
CA LEU A 102 4.79 -20.98 -2.43
C LEU A 102 5.91 -20.09 -1.87
N LEU A 103 5.59 -19.11 -1.01
CA LEU A 103 6.58 -18.26 -0.35
C LEU A 103 7.48 -19.10 0.57
N GLU A 104 6.90 -19.99 1.39
CA GLU A 104 7.62 -20.90 2.30
C GLU A 104 8.57 -21.85 1.52
N GLU A 105 8.11 -22.47 0.44
CA GLU A 105 8.91 -23.33 -0.44
C GLU A 105 10.11 -22.61 -1.05
N ASN A 106 9.99 -21.29 -1.25
CA ASN A 106 11.08 -20.47 -1.79
C ASN A 106 11.90 -19.73 -0.71
N ASN A 107 11.68 -20.04 0.58
CA ASN A 107 12.35 -19.42 1.71
C ASN A 107 12.19 -17.89 1.76
N ILE A 108 11.06 -17.37 1.32
CA ILE A 108 10.69 -15.95 1.42
C ILE A 108 9.74 -15.81 2.61
N LEU A 109 10.14 -15.04 3.61
CA LEU A 109 9.29 -14.74 4.76
C LEU A 109 8.13 -13.83 4.35
N TYR A 110 7.08 -13.78 5.16
CA TYR A 110 5.94 -12.89 4.89
C TYR A 110 5.31 -12.36 6.18
N ALA A 111 4.57 -11.26 6.05
CA ALA A 111 3.71 -10.70 7.08
C ALA A 111 2.42 -10.17 6.45
N GLY A 112 1.27 -10.36 7.11
CA GLY A 112 0.02 -9.71 6.73
C GLY A 112 -1.07 -10.59 6.15
N ALA A 113 -0.84 -11.89 5.99
CA ALA A 113 -1.89 -12.87 5.70
C ALA A 113 -1.62 -14.18 6.44
N GLY A 114 -2.65 -14.97 6.64
CA GLY A 114 -2.53 -16.23 7.40
C GLY A 114 -3.76 -17.11 7.28
N LYS A 115 -3.70 -18.28 7.92
CA LYS A 115 -4.80 -19.28 7.94
C LYS A 115 -6.00 -18.86 8.80
N ASP A 116 -5.77 -17.90 9.68
CA ASP A 116 -6.77 -17.26 10.54
C ASP A 116 -6.29 -15.85 10.90
N ILE A 117 -7.13 -15.05 11.54
CA ILE A 117 -6.81 -13.68 11.89
C ILE A 117 -5.58 -13.53 12.82
N LYS A 118 -5.33 -14.50 13.71
CA LYS A 118 -4.17 -14.47 14.60
C LYS A 118 -2.89 -14.74 13.82
N ASP A 119 -2.94 -15.67 12.89
CA ASP A 119 -1.82 -16.00 12.01
C ASP A 119 -1.50 -14.84 11.05
N ALA A 120 -2.53 -14.21 10.49
CA ALA A 120 -2.38 -13.04 9.61
C ALA A 120 -1.70 -11.85 10.31
N TYR A 121 -1.87 -11.69 11.63
CA TYR A 121 -1.24 -10.62 12.41
C TYR A 121 0.18 -10.94 12.89
N LYS A 122 0.69 -12.14 12.65
CA LYS A 122 2.09 -12.47 13.03
C LYS A 122 3.08 -11.56 12.32
N ALA A 123 4.04 -11.08 13.09
CA ALA A 123 5.15 -10.31 12.55
C ALA A 123 6.14 -11.22 11.82
N CYS A 124 6.74 -10.69 10.75
CA CYS A 124 7.98 -11.22 10.19
C CYS A 124 9.14 -10.64 11.00
N ARG A 125 9.96 -11.50 11.63
CA ARG A 125 11.13 -11.08 12.40
C ARG A 125 12.41 -11.31 11.62
N ILE A 126 13.26 -10.30 11.61
CA ILE A 126 14.58 -10.32 10.98
C ILE A 126 15.63 -9.86 11.97
N GLU A 127 16.83 -10.41 11.85
CA GLU A 127 17.95 -10.06 12.73
C GLU A 127 19.25 -9.93 11.93
N LYS A 128 20.06 -8.94 12.25
CA LYS A 128 21.41 -8.78 11.73
C LYS A 128 22.30 -8.01 12.69
N ASP A 129 23.50 -8.52 12.90
CA ASP A 129 24.55 -7.88 13.74
C ASP A 129 24.05 -7.51 15.16
N GLY A 130 23.19 -8.34 15.73
CA GLY A 130 22.61 -8.16 17.05
C GLY A 130 21.48 -7.12 17.13
N VAL A 131 20.97 -6.65 15.99
CA VAL A 131 19.79 -5.78 15.91
C VAL A 131 18.62 -6.60 15.36
N SER A 132 17.51 -6.61 16.07
CA SER A 132 16.27 -7.32 15.72
C SER A 132 15.14 -6.36 15.33
N VAL A 133 14.41 -6.72 14.28
CA VAL A 133 13.29 -5.92 13.75
C VAL A 133 12.08 -6.82 13.51
N SER A 134 10.94 -6.45 14.05
CA SER A 134 9.65 -7.04 13.75
C SER A 134 8.89 -6.20 12.73
N ILE A 135 8.38 -6.83 11.67
CA ILE A 135 7.57 -6.21 10.63
C ILE A 135 6.15 -6.74 10.74
N ILE A 136 5.21 -5.86 11.06
CA ILE A 136 3.78 -6.14 11.09
C ILE A 136 3.18 -5.53 9.82
N SER A 137 2.39 -6.30 9.07
CA SER A 137 1.69 -5.79 7.90
C SER A 137 0.18 -5.89 8.12
N VAL A 138 -0.53 -4.79 7.89
CA VAL A 138 -2.00 -4.69 8.01
C VAL A 138 -2.56 -3.88 6.85
N CYS A 139 -3.84 -4.08 6.53
CA CYS A 139 -4.52 -3.30 5.48
C CYS A 139 -5.88 -2.78 5.95
N GLU A 140 -6.43 -1.81 5.23
CA GLU A 140 -7.81 -1.36 5.44
C GLU A 140 -8.82 -2.50 5.25
N ASN A 141 -10.00 -2.38 5.87
CA ASN A 141 -11.02 -3.43 5.89
C ASN A 141 -11.87 -3.39 4.62
N GLU A 142 -11.44 -4.13 3.60
CA GLU A 142 -12.20 -4.29 2.35
C GLU A 142 -12.70 -5.73 2.20
N PHE A 143 -12.12 -6.50 1.26
CA PHE A 143 -12.50 -7.88 0.96
C PHE A 143 -11.36 -8.86 1.26
N GLY A 144 -11.69 -10.13 1.49
CA GLY A 144 -10.68 -11.16 1.69
C GLY A 144 -9.94 -11.08 3.03
N MET A 145 -10.53 -10.44 4.04
CA MET A 145 -9.97 -10.37 5.39
C MET A 145 -10.03 -11.73 6.08
N ALA A 146 -8.97 -12.07 6.81
CA ALA A 146 -8.94 -13.26 7.66
C ALA A 146 -9.96 -13.15 8.78
N THR A 147 -10.58 -14.26 9.12
CA THR A 147 -11.46 -14.42 10.28
C THR A 147 -10.84 -15.39 11.30
N GLU A 148 -11.59 -15.78 12.31
CA GLU A 148 -11.11 -16.80 13.27
C GLU A 148 -10.85 -18.17 12.61
N ASN A 149 -11.48 -18.47 11.47
CA ASN A 149 -11.47 -19.79 10.84
C ASN A 149 -11.23 -19.75 9.32
N THR A 150 -10.83 -18.62 8.76
CA THR A 150 -10.62 -18.48 7.32
C THR A 150 -9.28 -17.82 6.99
N TYR A 151 -8.64 -18.34 5.94
CA TYR A 151 -7.47 -17.67 5.37
C TYR A 151 -7.83 -16.29 4.83
N GLY A 152 -6.92 -15.32 4.99
CA GLY A 152 -7.11 -13.98 4.47
C GLY A 152 -6.05 -12.98 4.92
N SER A 153 -6.32 -11.72 4.63
CA SER A 153 -5.49 -10.56 4.96
C SER A 153 -5.68 -10.09 6.41
N ALA A 154 -4.66 -9.49 6.99
CA ALA A 154 -4.72 -8.84 8.30
C ALA A 154 -5.44 -7.49 8.19
N GLY A 155 -6.76 -7.48 8.25
CA GLY A 155 -7.55 -6.24 8.28
C GLY A 155 -7.28 -5.40 9.52
N TYR A 156 -7.24 -4.08 9.37
CA TYR A 156 -6.95 -3.15 10.46
C TYR A 156 -7.91 -3.27 11.63
N ASN A 157 -7.39 -3.61 12.77
CA ASN A 157 -8.09 -3.59 14.05
C ASN A 157 -7.15 -2.95 15.10
N PRO A 158 -7.46 -1.75 15.58
CA PRO A 158 -6.55 -1.00 16.45
C PRO A 158 -6.22 -1.72 17.77
N LYS A 159 -7.15 -2.55 18.29
CA LYS A 159 -6.89 -3.32 19.52
C LYS A 159 -5.92 -4.48 19.27
N MET A 160 -6.09 -5.18 18.16
CA MET A 160 -5.19 -6.28 17.78
C MET A 160 -3.81 -5.74 17.43
N LEU A 161 -3.75 -4.64 16.65
CA LEU A 161 -2.49 -4.01 16.28
C LEU A 161 -1.73 -3.50 17.50
N LEU A 162 -2.40 -2.82 18.44
CA LEU A 162 -1.80 -2.37 19.69
C LEU A 162 -1.22 -3.53 20.51
N LYS A 163 -1.98 -4.64 20.59
CA LYS A 163 -1.52 -5.85 21.30
C LYS A 163 -0.29 -6.42 20.61
N GLN A 164 -0.32 -6.57 19.28
CA GLN A 164 0.78 -7.12 18.51
C GLN A 164 2.05 -6.24 18.61
N ILE A 165 1.91 -4.92 18.46
CA ILE A 165 3.04 -3.99 18.64
C ILE A 165 3.68 -4.17 20.02
N ARG A 166 2.89 -4.27 21.08
CA ARG A 166 3.42 -4.46 22.45
C ARG A 166 4.13 -5.80 22.63
N GLU A 167 3.60 -6.86 22.06
CA GLU A 167 4.21 -8.18 22.08
C GLU A 167 5.55 -8.16 21.32
N GLU A 168 5.59 -7.56 20.13
CA GLU A 168 6.81 -7.47 19.33
C GLU A 168 7.85 -6.52 19.93
N LYS A 169 7.45 -5.45 20.60
CA LYS A 169 8.39 -4.56 21.35
C LYS A 169 9.06 -5.25 22.54
N ALA A 170 8.51 -6.33 23.06
CA ALA A 170 9.15 -7.15 24.09
C ALA A 170 10.18 -8.16 23.52
N GLU A 171 10.12 -8.42 22.22
CA GLU A 171 10.89 -9.48 21.54
C GLU A 171 11.90 -8.93 20.52
N SER A 172 11.76 -7.66 20.11
CA SER A 172 12.61 -7.03 19.10
C SER A 172 12.97 -5.59 19.47
N ASP A 173 14.12 -5.14 19.01
CA ASP A 173 14.60 -3.77 19.26
C ASP A 173 13.71 -2.74 18.57
N TYR A 174 13.22 -3.06 17.36
CA TYR A 174 12.37 -2.17 16.57
C TYR A 174 11.14 -2.88 16.03
N VAL A 175 10.02 -2.15 15.94
CA VAL A 175 8.77 -2.60 15.34
C VAL A 175 8.39 -1.65 14.19
N ILE A 176 8.30 -2.19 12.98
CA ILE A 176 7.87 -1.46 11.78
C ILE A 176 6.48 -1.95 11.41
N VAL A 177 5.55 -1.01 11.20
CA VAL A 177 4.22 -1.33 10.68
C VAL A 177 4.15 -0.94 9.21
N VAL A 178 3.84 -1.90 8.33
CA VAL A 178 3.52 -1.66 6.93
C VAL A 178 2.00 -1.64 6.80
N PHE A 179 1.46 -0.52 6.35
CA PHE A 179 0.02 -0.29 6.24
C PHE A 179 -0.40 -0.13 4.79
N HIS A 180 -1.24 -1.02 4.30
CA HIS A 180 -1.77 -0.95 2.94
C HIS A 180 -3.18 -0.34 2.99
N GLY A 181 -3.31 0.94 2.66
CA GLY A 181 -4.56 1.68 2.74
C GLY A 181 -4.42 3.15 2.41
N GLY A 182 -5.54 3.82 2.27
CA GLY A 182 -5.65 5.23 1.91
C GLY A 182 -6.59 5.45 0.73
N ASN A 183 -6.53 6.62 0.13
CA ASN A 183 -7.40 6.99 -0.99
C ASN A 183 -6.66 6.79 -2.32
N GLU A 184 -7.12 5.86 -3.15
CA GLU A 184 -6.54 5.57 -4.47
C GLU A 184 -6.43 6.85 -5.32
N PHE A 185 -5.28 7.00 -5.99
CA PHE A 185 -4.96 8.13 -6.88
C PHE A 185 -4.92 9.52 -6.22
N SER A 186 -4.98 9.58 -4.88
CA SER A 186 -4.78 10.83 -4.16
C SER A 186 -3.28 11.09 -3.96
N PRO A 187 -2.74 12.23 -4.38
CA PRO A 187 -1.34 12.57 -4.13
C PRO A 187 -1.06 12.91 -2.66
N LEU A 188 -2.10 13.09 -1.85
CA LEU A 188 -2.03 13.38 -0.42
C LEU A 188 -2.86 12.38 0.38
N PRO A 189 -2.40 11.97 1.57
CA PRO A 189 -3.23 11.19 2.50
C PRO A 189 -4.43 12.02 2.97
N SER A 190 -5.51 11.35 3.38
CA SER A 190 -6.58 12.04 4.11
C SER A 190 -6.09 12.45 5.51
N PRO A 191 -6.71 13.47 6.14
CA PRO A 191 -6.44 13.80 7.55
C PRO A 191 -6.59 12.59 8.47
N ASP A 192 -7.63 11.74 8.26
CA ASP A 192 -7.83 10.51 9.04
C ASP A 192 -6.68 9.50 8.86
N THR A 193 -6.07 9.44 7.67
CA THR A 193 -4.90 8.58 7.41
C THR A 193 -3.66 9.10 8.15
N VAL A 194 -3.46 10.42 8.15
CA VAL A 194 -2.35 11.04 8.91
C VAL A 194 -2.50 10.75 10.40
N ASP A 195 -3.67 10.99 10.96
CA ASP A 195 -3.95 10.72 12.38
C ASP A 195 -3.76 9.23 12.72
N ARG A 196 -4.20 8.34 11.84
CA ARG A 196 -4.04 6.88 12.02
C ARG A 196 -2.58 6.46 12.06
N TYR A 197 -1.74 6.95 11.14
CA TYR A 197 -0.33 6.55 11.08
C TYR A 197 0.45 7.12 12.27
N ARG A 198 0.17 8.36 12.68
CA ARG A 198 0.72 8.92 13.91
C ARG A 198 0.28 8.13 15.15
N PHE A 199 -1.00 7.74 15.22
CA PHE A 199 -1.51 6.90 16.32
C PHE A 199 -0.83 5.52 16.35
N ILE A 200 -0.49 4.92 15.21
CA ILE A 200 0.30 3.67 15.17
C ILE A 200 1.69 3.90 15.77
N CYS A 201 2.33 5.05 15.52
CA CYS A 201 3.57 5.43 16.21
C CYS A 201 3.37 5.60 17.72
N ASP A 202 2.25 6.19 18.15
CA ASP A 202 1.89 6.34 19.58
C ASP A 202 1.61 4.99 20.25
N MET A 203 1.13 3.99 19.51
CA MET A 203 1.00 2.61 20.00
C MET A 203 2.34 1.94 20.29
N GLY A 204 3.46 2.48 19.77
CA GLY A 204 4.80 1.98 20.00
C GLY A 204 5.56 1.51 18.76
N ALA A 205 4.99 1.66 17.55
CA ALA A 205 5.73 1.42 16.31
C ALA A 205 6.88 2.43 16.17
N ASP A 206 8.03 1.98 15.66
CA ASP A 206 9.22 2.81 15.43
C ASP A 206 9.27 3.39 14.01
N ALA A 207 8.46 2.87 13.09
CA ALA A 207 8.21 3.42 11.76
C ALA A 207 6.85 2.93 11.22
N VAL A 208 6.23 3.74 10.34
CA VAL A 208 5.03 3.35 9.59
C VAL A 208 5.27 3.58 8.11
N ILE A 209 5.06 2.55 7.29
CA ILE A 209 5.29 2.59 5.85
C ILE A 209 3.99 2.26 5.12
N GLY A 210 3.48 3.21 4.34
CA GLY A 210 2.24 3.12 3.59
C GLY A 210 2.39 2.68 2.15
N GLY A 211 1.32 2.09 1.61
CA GLY A 211 1.12 1.71 0.21
C GLY A 211 -0.35 1.85 -0.19
N TYR A 212 -0.81 1.22 -1.30
CA TYR A 212 -2.20 1.17 -1.75
C TYR A 212 -2.63 2.28 -2.73
N THR A 213 -2.21 3.53 -2.54
CA THR A 213 -2.80 4.66 -3.29
C THR A 213 -2.44 4.69 -4.76
N HIS A 214 -1.56 3.79 -5.21
CA HIS A 214 -1.06 3.66 -6.58
C HIS A 214 -0.38 4.92 -7.14
N CYS A 215 -0.05 5.87 -6.28
CA CYS A 215 0.73 7.06 -6.59
C CYS A 215 1.62 7.42 -5.40
N PRO A 216 2.77 8.06 -5.61
CA PRO A 216 3.64 8.46 -4.53
C PRO A 216 3.00 9.60 -3.71
N GLN A 217 3.06 9.47 -2.38
CA GLN A 217 2.72 10.53 -1.44
C GLN A 217 3.96 11.03 -0.70
N GLY A 218 3.79 12.01 0.20
CA GLY A 218 4.86 12.51 1.02
C GLY A 218 5.21 11.58 2.19
N TYR A 219 6.15 12.05 3.00
CA TYR A 219 6.59 11.43 4.25
C TYR A 219 6.81 12.50 5.33
N GLU A 220 6.91 12.07 6.58
CA GLU A 220 7.28 12.94 7.68
C GLU A 220 8.11 12.20 8.74
N THR A 221 8.66 12.95 9.69
CA THR A 221 9.16 12.42 10.94
C THR A 221 8.24 12.89 12.06
N TYR A 222 7.59 11.93 12.72
CA TYR A 222 6.68 12.17 13.83
C TYR A 222 7.28 11.57 15.11
N ASP A 223 7.57 12.38 16.12
CA ASP A 223 8.21 11.95 17.36
C ASP A 223 9.46 11.07 17.11
N GLU A 224 10.37 11.58 16.26
CA GLU A 224 11.60 10.91 15.80
C GLU A 224 11.39 9.63 14.97
N LYS A 225 10.17 9.27 14.65
CA LYS A 225 9.78 8.08 13.90
C LYS A 225 9.43 8.42 12.46
N PRO A 226 10.01 7.76 11.45
CA PRO A 226 9.64 8.01 10.07
C PRO A 226 8.27 7.43 9.74
N ILE A 227 7.46 8.24 9.05
CA ILE A 227 6.18 7.86 8.48
C ILE A 227 6.24 8.11 6.97
N VAL A 228 5.99 7.10 6.16
CA VAL A 228 5.83 7.16 4.72
C VAL A 228 4.36 6.91 4.40
N TYR A 229 3.69 7.82 3.70
CA TYR A 229 2.25 7.70 3.47
C TYR A 229 1.89 6.79 2.29
N SER A 230 2.64 6.86 1.20
CA SER A 230 2.59 5.87 0.12
C SER A 230 3.83 5.93 -0.75
N MET A 231 4.39 4.78 -1.06
CA MET A 231 5.51 4.64 -1.99
C MET A 231 5.07 4.63 -3.46
N GLY A 232 3.76 4.49 -3.75
CA GLY A 232 3.24 4.25 -5.09
C GLY A 232 3.48 2.82 -5.58
N ASN A 233 3.18 2.55 -6.85
CA ASN A 233 3.43 1.25 -7.46
C ASN A 233 4.93 1.02 -7.70
N PHE A 234 5.42 -0.20 -7.42
CA PHE A 234 6.77 -0.60 -7.81
C PHE A 234 6.80 -1.18 -9.22
N LEU A 235 5.91 -2.12 -9.50
CA LEU A 235 5.67 -2.67 -10.83
C LEU A 235 4.23 -3.16 -10.94
N PHE A 236 3.39 -2.39 -11.61
CA PHE A 236 1.96 -2.69 -11.71
C PHE A 236 1.42 -2.26 -13.07
N LYS A 237 1.28 -3.21 -14.01
CA LYS A 237 0.73 -2.90 -15.32
C LYS A 237 -0.72 -2.42 -15.20
N SER A 238 -1.01 -1.22 -15.69
CA SER A 238 -2.37 -0.70 -15.71
C SER A 238 -3.28 -1.54 -16.62
N SER A 239 -4.55 -1.66 -16.22
CA SER A 239 -5.61 -2.27 -17.06
C SER A 239 -6.30 -1.26 -17.96
N SER A 240 -6.10 0.01 -17.71
CA SER A 240 -6.64 1.12 -18.51
C SER A 240 -5.52 1.82 -19.26
N ASP A 241 -5.89 2.45 -20.37
CA ASP A 241 -4.98 3.29 -21.13
C ASP A 241 -4.69 4.55 -20.32
N ARG A 242 -3.45 4.71 -19.85
CA ARG A 242 -2.96 5.84 -19.06
C ARG A 242 -1.81 6.52 -19.77
N PRO A 243 -1.73 7.86 -19.75
CA PRO A 243 -0.59 8.55 -20.34
C PRO A 243 0.70 8.21 -19.59
N GLU A 244 1.84 8.23 -20.27
CA GLU A 244 3.16 7.87 -19.69
C GLU A 244 3.58 8.70 -18.48
N ASN A 245 3.00 9.89 -18.32
CA ASN A 245 3.22 10.79 -17.19
C ASN A 245 2.14 10.69 -16.10
N ASP A 246 1.28 9.66 -16.15
CA ASP A 246 0.32 9.39 -15.07
C ASP A 246 1.07 8.96 -13.80
N SER A 247 0.62 9.41 -12.65
CA SER A 247 1.22 9.11 -11.34
C SER A 247 1.27 7.61 -11.02
N TRP A 248 0.46 6.79 -11.69
CA TRP A 248 0.49 5.32 -11.62
C TRP A 248 1.88 4.74 -11.87
N TYR A 249 2.65 5.34 -12.78
CA TYR A 249 3.95 4.83 -13.22
C TYR A 249 5.12 5.34 -12.39
N TYR A 250 4.87 6.16 -11.38
CA TYR A 250 5.90 6.78 -10.53
C TYR A 250 5.81 6.25 -9.11
N GLY A 251 6.95 6.14 -8.48
CA GLY A 251 7.06 5.74 -7.09
C GLY A 251 8.43 6.06 -6.50
N TYR A 252 8.64 5.64 -5.30
CA TYR A 252 9.95 5.63 -4.68
C TYR A 252 10.14 4.40 -3.79
N MET A 253 11.38 3.92 -3.74
CA MET A 253 11.80 2.94 -2.75
C MET A 253 12.19 3.68 -1.47
N THR A 254 11.94 3.03 -0.35
CA THR A 254 12.28 3.52 0.98
C THR A 254 13.42 2.69 1.55
N ILE A 255 14.50 3.32 1.98
CA ILE A 255 15.58 2.67 2.73
C ILE A 255 15.52 3.16 4.18
N LEU A 256 15.19 2.25 5.10
CA LEU A 256 15.28 2.52 6.53
C LEU A 256 16.68 2.14 7.01
N ASN A 257 17.41 3.12 7.50
CA ASN A 257 18.72 2.91 8.13
C ASN A 257 18.53 2.81 9.63
N ILE A 258 18.65 1.60 10.16
CA ILE A 258 18.43 1.28 11.57
C ILE A 258 19.76 1.21 12.28
N LYS A 259 19.95 2.10 13.27
CA LYS A 259 21.09 2.19 14.18
C LYS A 259 20.54 2.42 15.59
N ASP A 260 20.97 3.48 16.27
CA ASP A 260 20.36 3.93 17.54
C ASP A 260 18.95 4.53 17.33
N THR A 261 18.69 5.02 16.14
CA THR A 261 17.40 5.53 15.63
C THR A 261 17.18 5.05 14.22
N ILE A 262 15.94 5.19 13.71
CA ILE A 262 15.60 4.90 12.32
C ILE A 262 15.65 6.19 11.51
N SER A 263 16.47 6.24 10.47
CA SER A 263 16.45 7.31 9.47
C SER A 263 15.96 6.79 8.11
N LEU A 264 15.40 7.69 7.31
CA LEU A 264 14.76 7.41 6.04
C LEU A 264 15.56 8.00 4.88
N ASP A 265 15.89 7.17 3.89
CA ASP A 265 16.31 7.60 2.56
C ASP A 265 15.25 7.23 1.51
N VAL A 266 15.07 8.10 0.52
CA VAL A 266 14.08 7.94 -0.55
C VAL A 266 14.80 7.83 -1.90
N VAL A 267 14.44 6.80 -2.68
CA VAL A 267 15.00 6.55 -4.02
C VAL A 267 13.87 6.56 -5.05
N PRO A 268 13.62 7.69 -5.71
CA PRO A 268 12.54 7.81 -6.67
C PRO A 268 12.84 7.08 -7.98
N TYR A 269 11.80 6.55 -8.60
CA TYR A 269 11.86 5.83 -9.89
C TYR A 269 10.56 6.01 -10.66
N LYS A 270 10.57 5.54 -11.90
CA LYS A 270 9.36 5.22 -12.68
C LYS A 270 9.51 3.87 -13.36
N PHE A 271 8.39 3.23 -13.69
CA PHE A 271 8.36 2.11 -14.62
C PHE A 271 7.59 2.50 -15.90
N ASN A 272 7.89 1.80 -16.99
CA ASN A 272 7.22 2.08 -18.28
C ASN A 272 5.82 1.47 -18.34
N THR A 273 4.99 1.95 -19.26
CA THR A 273 3.59 1.52 -19.45
C THR A 273 3.43 0.02 -19.65
N GLU A 274 4.43 -0.63 -20.26
CA GLU A 274 4.48 -2.08 -20.49
C GLU A 274 4.91 -2.88 -19.25
N ALA A 275 5.32 -2.21 -18.15
CA ALA A 275 5.89 -2.82 -16.96
C ALA A 275 7.07 -3.77 -17.28
N THR A 276 7.94 -3.37 -18.19
CA THR A 276 9.12 -4.13 -18.64
C THR A 276 10.44 -3.49 -18.25
N LYS A 277 10.41 -2.31 -17.65
CA LYS A 277 11.58 -1.57 -17.20
C LYS A 277 11.24 -0.68 -16.03
N ILE A 278 12.08 -0.68 -15.00
CA ILE A 278 12.09 0.32 -13.92
C ILE A 278 13.33 1.20 -14.14
N THR A 279 13.14 2.52 -14.15
CA THR A 279 14.20 3.50 -14.27
C THR A 279 14.34 4.27 -12.97
N VAL A 280 15.47 4.13 -12.30
CA VAL A 280 15.79 4.89 -11.08
C VAL A 280 16.23 6.29 -11.46
N PHE A 281 15.67 7.33 -10.83
CA PHE A 281 15.99 8.69 -11.13
C PHE A 281 17.34 9.13 -10.57
N ASP A 282 18.09 9.84 -11.38
CA ASP A 282 19.35 10.50 -11.05
C ASP A 282 19.37 11.97 -11.53
N GLY A 283 20.43 12.71 -11.26
CA GLY A 283 20.62 14.08 -11.72
C GLY A 283 19.38 14.96 -11.56
N ASP A 284 19.00 15.67 -12.62
CA ASP A 284 17.87 16.62 -12.63
C ASP A 284 16.50 15.94 -12.41
N SER A 285 16.31 14.74 -12.92
CA SER A 285 15.06 13.97 -12.72
C SER A 285 14.85 13.61 -11.25
N LYS A 286 15.91 13.19 -10.56
CA LYS A 286 15.86 12.95 -9.12
C LYS A 286 15.53 14.23 -8.35
N VAL A 287 16.17 15.35 -8.69
CA VAL A 287 15.93 16.64 -8.03
C VAL A 287 14.46 17.07 -8.19
N LYS A 288 13.93 16.99 -9.40
CA LYS A 288 12.51 17.34 -9.66
C LYS A 288 11.55 16.47 -8.87
N MET A 289 11.77 15.15 -8.89
CA MET A 289 10.90 14.23 -8.17
C MET A 289 10.98 14.41 -6.64
N MET A 290 12.19 14.65 -6.11
CA MET A 290 12.36 14.94 -4.69
C MET A 290 11.72 16.26 -4.27
N ASN A 291 11.78 17.30 -5.10
CA ASN A 291 11.07 18.56 -4.84
C ASN A 291 9.56 18.36 -4.80
N TYR A 292 9.02 17.53 -5.69
CA TYR A 292 7.60 17.15 -5.68
C TYR A 292 7.22 16.42 -4.38
N ILE A 293 7.95 15.37 -4.01
CA ILE A 293 7.69 14.60 -2.79
C ILE A 293 7.82 15.49 -1.54
N ASN A 294 8.81 16.39 -1.51
CA ASN A 294 9.00 17.34 -0.40
C ASN A 294 7.84 18.34 -0.31
N GLU A 295 7.27 18.79 -1.43
CA GLU A 295 6.08 19.66 -1.40
C GLU A 295 4.86 18.91 -0.85
N LEU A 296 4.65 17.65 -1.25
CA LEU A 296 3.60 16.81 -0.64
C LEU A 296 3.81 16.66 0.87
N SER A 297 5.05 16.42 1.29
CA SER A 297 5.45 16.29 2.70
C SER A 297 5.20 17.58 3.49
N ARG A 298 5.46 18.74 2.89
CA ARG A 298 5.16 20.04 3.49
C ARG A 298 3.66 20.25 3.71
N ILE A 299 2.84 19.90 2.72
CA ILE A 299 1.37 20.02 2.82
C ILE A 299 0.83 19.11 3.92
N ILE A 300 1.31 17.87 4.03
CA ILE A 300 0.92 16.91 5.07
C ILE A 300 1.14 17.48 6.48
N GLN A 301 2.20 18.26 6.68
CA GLN A 301 2.52 18.90 7.95
C GLN A 301 1.68 20.17 8.22
N SER A 302 0.80 20.58 7.30
CA SER A 302 -0.12 21.70 7.44
C SER A 302 -1.57 21.21 7.52
N PRO A 303 -2.12 20.95 8.73
CA PRO A 303 -3.43 20.30 8.88
C PRO A 303 -4.55 21.02 8.11
N ARG A 304 -4.58 22.37 8.20
CA ARG A 304 -5.61 23.18 7.51
C ARG A 304 -5.50 23.06 5.98
N GLU A 305 -4.28 23.07 5.45
CA GLU A 305 -4.04 22.96 4.01
C GLU A 305 -4.39 21.55 3.51
N LEU A 306 -4.01 20.53 4.26
CA LEU A 306 -4.33 19.14 3.98
C LEU A 306 -5.86 18.91 3.97
N GLU A 307 -6.61 19.45 4.93
CA GLU A 307 -8.07 19.36 4.95
C GLU A 307 -8.71 19.97 3.69
N LEU A 308 -8.20 21.12 3.23
CA LEU A 308 -8.71 21.78 2.02
C LEU A 308 -8.42 20.97 0.75
N TYR A 309 -7.22 20.41 0.62
CA TYR A 309 -6.89 19.52 -0.48
C TYR A 309 -7.75 18.24 -0.44
N PHE A 310 -7.93 17.64 0.73
CA PHE A 310 -8.75 16.44 0.87
C PHE A 310 -10.23 16.72 0.55
N LYS A 311 -10.77 17.87 0.96
CA LYS A 311 -12.11 18.33 0.57
C LYS A 311 -12.27 18.37 -0.96
N GLY A 312 -11.29 18.97 -1.65
CA GLY A 312 -11.28 19.02 -3.12
C GLY A 312 -11.19 17.64 -3.76
N TRP A 313 -10.33 16.77 -3.24
CA TRP A 313 -10.19 15.41 -3.74
C TRP A 313 -11.49 14.62 -3.56
N ALA A 314 -12.06 14.61 -2.35
CA ALA A 314 -13.31 13.93 -2.04
C ALA A 314 -14.47 14.41 -2.93
N TRP A 315 -14.53 15.72 -3.18
CA TRP A 315 -15.53 16.31 -4.06
C TRP A 315 -15.43 15.84 -5.51
N ASN A 316 -14.20 15.67 -6.05
CA ASN A 316 -13.98 15.15 -7.40
C ASN A 316 -14.35 13.69 -7.53
N HIS A 317 -14.14 12.90 -6.48
CA HIS A 317 -14.32 11.45 -6.47
C HIS A 317 -15.58 11.02 -5.71
N LYS A 318 -16.54 11.95 -5.51
CA LYS A 318 -17.74 11.68 -4.74
C LYS A 318 -18.52 10.49 -5.27
N TRP A 319 -18.79 9.58 -4.38
CA TRP A 319 -19.63 8.43 -4.58
C TRP A 319 -20.66 8.37 -3.47
N CYS A 320 -21.96 8.38 -3.84
CA CYS A 320 -23.06 8.27 -2.90
C CYS A 320 -23.58 6.83 -2.89
N PRO A 321 -23.72 6.21 -1.72
CA PRO A 321 -24.35 4.90 -1.63
C PRO A 321 -25.80 5.00 -2.09
N SER A 322 -26.21 4.07 -2.97
CA SER A 322 -27.62 3.88 -3.31
C SER A 322 -28.25 2.89 -2.32
N LEU A 323 -28.85 3.41 -1.26
CA LEU A 323 -29.67 2.57 -0.39
C LEU A 323 -31.01 2.30 -1.08
N PRO A 324 -31.53 1.06 -1.04
CA PRO A 324 -32.84 0.78 -1.59
C PRO A 324 -33.93 1.47 -0.75
N GLU A 325 -34.88 2.11 -1.42
CA GLU A 325 -36.10 2.60 -0.77
C GLU A 325 -36.94 1.42 -0.22
N ASP A 326 -36.86 0.28 -0.90
CA ASP A 326 -37.45 -0.99 -0.52
C ASP A 326 -36.40 -2.09 -0.52
N TYR A 327 -36.08 -2.64 0.65
CA TYR A 327 -35.14 -3.78 0.79
C TYR A 327 -35.59 -5.06 0.05
N ASN A 328 -36.82 -5.14 -0.40
CA ASN A 328 -37.29 -6.26 -1.23
C ASN A 328 -36.85 -6.14 -2.69
N ASN A 329 -36.35 -4.98 -3.14
CA ASN A 329 -35.88 -4.76 -4.51
C ASN A 329 -34.35 -4.80 -4.57
N LEU A 330 -33.75 -5.96 -4.25
CA LEU A 330 -32.31 -6.16 -4.18
C LEU A 330 -31.60 -6.14 -5.55
N GLU A 331 -32.32 -6.27 -6.67
CA GLU A 331 -31.70 -6.32 -8.01
C GLU A 331 -31.01 -4.99 -8.39
N ARG A 332 -31.45 -3.87 -7.83
CA ARG A 332 -30.86 -2.53 -8.06
C ARG A 332 -29.83 -2.14 -7.02
N TYR A 333 -29.62 -2.99 -6.02
CA TYR A 333 -28.77 -2.66 -4.88
C TYR A 333 -27.35 -3.23 -5.07
N ASN A 334 -26.36 -2.35 -5.21
CA ASN A 334 -24.96 -2.74 -5.20
C ASN A 334 -24.47 -3.00 -3.76
N ALA A 335 -24.82 -4.16 -3.21
CA ALA A 335 -24.50 -4.52 -1.83
C ALA A 335 -22.97 -4.52 -1.58
N SER A 336 -22.20 -5.08 -2.51
CA SER A 336 -20.72 -5.14 -2.37
C SER A 336 -20.09 -3.75 -2.37
N GLY A 337 -20.50 -2.88 -3.29
CA GLY A 337 -19.98 -1.52 -3.37
C GLY A 337 -20.34 -0.68 -2.15
N ASN A 338 -21.61 -0.75 -1.70
CA ASN A 338 -22.04 -0.02 -0.51
C ASN A 338 -21.40 -0.56 0.77
N PHE A 339 -21.20 -1.87 0.86
CA PHE A 339 -20.48 -2.48 1.97
C PHE A 339 -19.04 -1.97 2.02
N ASN A 340 -18.32 -1.99 0.89
CA ASN A 340 -16.95 -1.48 0.82
C ASN A 340 -16.87 0.00 1.19
N LEU A 341 -17.82 0.83 0.71
CA LEU A 341 -17.86 2.26 1.01
C LEU A 341 -17.91 2.57 2.50
N VAL A 342 -18.58 1.75 3.30
CA VAL A 342 -18.76 1.98 4.74
C VAL A 342 -17.82 1.15 5.62
N SER A 343 -17.21 0.10 5.09
CA SER A 343 -16.28 -0.79 5.81
C SER A 343 -14.83 -0.34 5.70
N CYS A 344 -14.42 0.12 4.51
CA CYS A 344 -13.09 0.64 4.25
C CYS A 344 -12.94 2.02 4.91
N GLU A 345 -11.89 2.19 5.67
CA GLU A 345 -11.62 3.40 6.44
C GLU A 345 -11.45 4.64 5.54
N ALA A 346 -10.74 4.50 4.42
CA ALA A 346 -10.53 5.60 3.48
C ALA A 346 -11.81 6.00 2.74
N HIS A 347 -12.61 5.02 2.31
CA HIS A 347 -13.89 5.28 1.63
C HIS A 347 -14.89 5.96 2.57
N LEU A 348 -14.94 5.53 3.83
CA LEU A 348 -15.80 6.15 4.84
C LEU A 348 -15.35 7.59 5.16
N SER A 349 -14.04 7.84 5.21
CA SER A 349 -13.48 9.19 5.39
C SER A 349 -13.87 10.11 4.23
N GLN A 350 -13.75 9.63 2.99
CA GLN A 350 -14.18 10.34 1.79
C GLN A 350 -15.69 10.68 1.84
N LEU A 351 -16.54 9.70 2.14
CA LEU A 351 -17.99 9.90 2.25
C LEU A 351 -18.34 10.96 3.29
N LYS A 352 -17.73 10.90 4.48
CA LYS A 352 -17.91 11.88 5.55
C LYS A 352 -17.56 13.29 5.08
N GLU A 353 -16.45 13.47 4.36
CA GLU A 353 -16.04 14.78 3.86
C GLU A 353 -17.00 15.33 2.81
N VAL A 354 -17.49 14.50 1.88
CA VAL A 354 -18.53 14.93 0.92
C VAL A 354 -19.80 15.38 1.63
N LEU A 355 -20.27 14.61 2.63
CA LEU A 355 -21.46 14.95 3.40
C LEU A 355 -21.26 16.21 4.24
N ARG A 356 -20.08 16.40 4.84
CA ARG A 356 -19.72 17.62 5.59
C ARG A 356 -19.72 18.86 4.68
N THR A 357 -19.12 18.73 3.48
CA THR A 357 -19.10 19.81 2.46
C THR A 357 -20.51 20.23 2.07
N LEU A 358 -21.42 19.28 1.85
CA LEU A 358 -22.84 19.58 1.56
C LEU A 358 -23.57 20.20 2.73
N HIS A 359 -23.38 19.67 3.95
CA HIS A 359 -24.04 20.16 5.15
C HIS A 359 -23.64 21.60 5.50
N ASN A 360 -22.38 21.95 5.27
CA ASN A 360 -21.83 23.28 5.56
C ASN A 360 -21.98 24.27 4.39
N GLU A 361 -22.61 23.87 3.28
CA GLU A 361 -22.76 24.70 2.07
C GLU A 361 -21.41 25.15 1.46
N GLU A 362 -20.35 24.33 1.58
CA GLU A 362 -18.97 24.64 1.16
C GLU A 362 -18.62 24.14 -0.27
N THR A 363 -19.61 23.95 -1.13
CA THR A 363 -19.43 23.37 -2.46
C THR A 363 -18.53 24.19 -3.39
N GLU A 364 -18.58 25.53 -3.31
CA GLU A 364 -17.69 26.41 -4.10
C GLU A 364 -16.23 26.24 -3.68
N SER A 365 -15.97 26.23 -2.38
CA SER A 365 -14.62 25.96 -1.84
C SER A 365 -14.13 24.57 -2.26
N ALA A 366 -14.97 23.54 -2.18
CA ALA A 366 -14.61 22.20 -2.59
C ALA A 366 -14.27 22.13 -4.09
N GLN A 367 -14.98 22.85 -4.96
CA GLN A 367 -14.67 22.94 -6.39
C GLN A 367 -13.33 23.63 -6.67
N GLU A 368 -13.04 24.74 -5.96
CA GLU A 368 -11.75 25.42 -6.08
C GLU A 368 -10.58 24.50 -5.72
N TRP A 369 -10.67 23.81 -4.59
CA TRP A 369 -9.63 22.90 -4.14
C TRP A 369 -9.56 21.60 -4.97
N ALA A 370 -10.66 21.22 -5.61
CA ALA A 370 -10.69 20.12 -6.57
C ALA A 370 -9.78 20.38 -7.78
N GLU A 371 -9.71 21.61 -8.27
CA GLU A 371 -8.75 21.94 -9.34
C GLU A 371 -7.32 22.01 -8.81
N LYS A 372 -7.09 22.53 -7.61
CA LYS A 372 -5.74 22.59 -7.00
C LYS A 372 -5.14 21.20 -6.80
N ILE A 373 -5.92 20.22 -6.33
CA ILE A 373 -5.37 18.86 -6.13
C ILE A 373 -5.13 18.13 -7.44
N LYS A 374 -5.90 18.41 -8.50
CA LYS A 374 -5.59 17.90 -9.85
C LYS A 374 -4.25 18.42 -10.36
N GLU A 375 -3.96 19.70 -10.16
CA GLU A 375 -2.67 20.28 -10.55
C GLU A 375 -1.53 19.67 -9.70
N LEU A 376 -1.75 19.53 -8.41
CA LEU A 376 -0.78 18.89 -7.49
C LEU A 376 -0.46 17.45 -7.87
N GLY A 377 -1.43 16.69 -8.40
CA GLY A 377 -1.25 15.30 -8.82
C GLY A 377 -0.49 15.11 -10.14
N LYS A 378 -0.12 16.19 -10.85
CA LYS A 378 0.66 16.10 -12.08
C LYS A 378 2.12 15.80 -11.78
N MET A 379 2.66 14.77 -12.43
CA MET A 379 4.07 14.42 -12.27
C MET A 379 4.98 15.51 -12.85
N PRO A 380 6.13 15.83 -12.20
CA PRO A 380 7.01 16.93 -12.59
C PRO A 380 7.94 16.59 -13.76
N LEU A 381 7.80 15.40 -14.37
CA LEU A 381 8.72 14.85 -15.38
C LEU A 381 8.03 14.55 -16.70
#